data_b01beb24213439e5955f01ad6ed8aa1e
#
_entry.id   b01beb24213439e5955f01ad6ed8aa1e
#
_cell.length_a   1.000
_cell.length_b   1.000
_cell.length_c   1.000
_cell.angle_alpha   90.00
_cell.angle_beta   90.00
_cell.angle_gamma   90.00
#
_symmetry.space_group_name_H-M   'P 1'
#
loop_
_entity.id
_entity.type
_entity.pdbx_description
1 polymer ?
#
loop_
_entity_poly.entity_id
_entity_poly.type
_entity_poly.pdbx_seq_one_letter_code
_entity_poly.pdbx_strand_id
1 'polypeptide(L)'
;MDRKVVIIPTYNEKENIEKIIRAVFALEGGYHILVIEDGSPDGTADIVKNMQKEFPESLHMIERKGKLGLGTAYITGFKWSVDNGYDYIFEMDADFSHNPNDVPRLYQACKDGADLAIGSRYCNGISVINWPIGRVIMSYYASVYVRTVLGMKVYDTTAGFKCYRRQVLETIDLDKVKMKGYGFQIEMKYSTYKLGFKIQEVPIIFVDRTEGTSKMSSGIFGEAFWGVMGLKMRKIKPRK
;
A
#
# COMPACT_ATOMS: atom_id res chain seq x y z
N MET A 1 -2.13 -19.42 -14.73
CA MET A 1 -2.28 -17.95 -14.82
C MET A 1 -1.90 -17.38 -13.46
N ASP A 2 -1.16 -16.28 -13.39
CA ASP A 2 -0.74 -15.69 -12.11
C ASP A 2 -1.97 -15.17 -11.33
N ARG A 3 -2.08 -15.51 -10.05
CA ARG A 3 -3.15 -15.03 -9.17
C ARG A 3 -2.75 -13.68 -8.58
N LYS A 4 -3.60 -12.67 -8.78
CA LYS A 4 -3.34 -11.26 -8.40
C LYS A 4 -4.44 -10.77 -7.51
N VAL A 5 -4.09 -10.07 -6.42
CA VAL A 5 -5.06 -9.46 -5.50
C VAL A 5 -4.66 -8.03 -5.15
N VAL A 6 -5.62 -7.13 -5.20
CA VAL A 6 -5.49 -5.73 -4.77
C VAL A 6 -6.14 -5.60 -3.39
N ILE A 7 -5.33 -5.28 -2.38
CA ILE A 7 -5.79 -5.03 -1.02
C ILE A 7 -6.18 -3.56 -0.92
N ILE A 8 -7.41 -3.31 -0.49
CA ILE A 8 -7.99 -1.97 -0.34
C ILE A 8 -8.50 -1.81 1.11
N PRO A 9 -7.72 -1.18 1.99
CA PRO A 9 -8.19 -0.82 3.32
C PRO A 9 -9.26 0.27 3.26
N THR A 10 -10.34 0.13 4.02
CA THR A 10 -11.43 1.10 4.05
C THR A 10 -11.83 1.50 5.47
N TYR A 11 -12.12 2.79 5.62
CA TYR A 11 -12.81 3.36 6.77
C TYR A 11 -13.51 4.65 6.34
N ASN A 12 -14.86 4.66 6.27
CA ASN A 12 -15.67 5.75 5.73
C ASN A 12 -15.28 6.10 4.29
N GLU A 13 -15.47 5.17 3.38
CA GLU A 13 -15.17 5.30 1.95
C GLU A 13 -16.41 5.03 1.08
N LYS A 14 -17.61 5.28 1.62
CA LYS A 14 -18.90 5.04 0.96
C LYS A 14 -18.98 5.65 -0.45
N GLU A 15 -18.41 6.84 -0.66
CA GLU A 15 -18.50 7.58 -1.91
C GLU A 15 -17.55 7.01 -3.00
N ASN A 16 -16.51 6.29 -2.57
CA ASN A 16 -15.43 5.82 -3.43
C ASN A 16 -15.44 4.32 -3.66
N ILE A 17 -15.85 3.52 -2.66
CA ILE A 17 -15.58 2.08 -2.63
C ILE A 17 -16.16 1.33 -3.83
N GLU A 18 -17.40 1.58 -4.24
CA GLU A 18 -17.98 0.95 -5.41
C GLU A 18 -17.22 1.32 -6.69
N LYS A 19 -16.91 2.61 -6.86
CA LYS A 19 -16.23 3.13 -8.04
C LYS A 19 -14.85 2.51 -8.20
N ILE A 20 -14.07 2.41 -7.11
CA ILE A 20 -12.71 1.86 -7.17
C ILE A 20 -12.72 0.36 -7.44
N ILE A 21 -13.66 -0.39 -6.85
CA ILE A 21 -13.84 -1.82 -7.11
C ILE A 21 -14.15 -2.05 -8.59
N ARG A 22 -15.12 -1.32 -9.16
CA ARG A 22 -15.45 -1.41 -10.58
C ARG A 22 -14.28 -1.04 -11.49
N ALA A 23 -13.52 0.00 -11.12
CA ALA A 23 -12.35 0.43 -11.88
C ALA A 23 -11.25 -0.65 -11.90
N VAL A 24 -11.03 -1.36 -10.80
CA VAL A 24 -10.05 -2.46 -10.75
C VAL A 24 -10.54 -3.68 -11.54
N PHE A 25 -11.82 -4.03 -11.45
CA PHE A 25 -12.37 -5.14 -12.22
C PHE A 25 -12.44 -4.87 -13.73
N ALA A 26 -12.48 -3.61 -14.14
CA ALA A 26 -12.40 -3.23 -15.56
C ALA A 26 -10.99 -3.41 -16.18
N LEU A 27 -9.96 -3.63 -15.34
CA LEU A 27 -8.60 -3.88 -15.82
C LEU A 27 -8.49 -5.27 -16.45
N GLU A 28 -7.79 -5.35 -17.58
CA GLU A 28 -7.45 -6.64 -18.16
C GLU A 28 -6.49 -7.42 -17.27
N GLY A 29 -6.66 -8.73 -17.21
CA GLY A 29 -5.71 -9.61 -16.52
C GLY A 29 -6.24 -10.32 -15.27
N GLY A 30 -7.53 -10.20 -14.92
CA GLY A 30 -8.18 -10.99 -13.86
C GLY A 30 -7.64 -10.70 -12.46
N TYR A 31 -7.82 -9.47 -12.00
CA TYR A 31 -7.48 -9.06 -10.64
C TYR A 31 -8.60 -9.45 -9.67
N HIS A 32 -8.24 -10.00 -8.53
CA HIS A 32 -9.13 -10.13 -7.38
C HIS A 32 -8.96 -8.90 -6.48
N ILE A 33 -9.94 -8.64 -5.63
CA ILE A 33 -9.91 -7.55 -4.66
C ILE A 33 -10.15 -8.12 -3.27
N LEU A 34 -9.36 -7.66 -2.31
CA LEU A 34 -9.59 -7.89 -0.89
C LEU A 34 -9.80 -6.55 -0.18
N VAL A 35 -11.03 -6.29 0.25
CA VAL A 35 -11.35 -5.13 1.08
C VAL A 35 -11.07 -5.48 2.54
N ILE A 36 -10.28 -4.64 3.22
CA ILE A 36 -10.11 -4.72 4.68
C ILE A 36 -10.93 -3.58 5.30
N GLU A 37 -12.08 -3.93 5.82
CA GLU A 37 -13.08 -2.99 6.30
C GLU A 37 -12.94 -2.79 7.82
N ASP A 38 -12.75 -1.54 8.26
CA ASP A 38 -12.40 -1.17 9.64
C ASP A 38 -13.60 -0.69 10.47
N GLY A 39 -14.79 -1.30 10.30
CA GLY A 39 -15.98 -0.97 11.07
C GLY A 39 -16.55 0.41 10.70
N SER A 40 -16.66 0.71 9.41
CA SER A 40 -17.19 1.98 8.91
C SER A 40 -18.66 2.17 9.29
N PRO A 41 -19.01 3.28 9.95
CA PRO A 41 -20.42 3.59 10.30
C PRO A 41 -21.23 4.14 9.12
N ASP A 42 -20.61 4.50 8.00
CA ASP A 42 -21.24 5.16 6.85
C ASP A 42 -21.94 4.23 5.85
N GLY A 43 -21.87 2.89 6.08
CA GLY A 43 -22.45 1.89 5.18
C GLY A 43 -21.48 1.36 4.11
N THR A 44 -20.19 1.68 4.19
CA THR A 44 -19.15 1.15 3.28
C THR A 44 -19.21 -0.39 3.20
N ALA A 45 -19.32 -1.09 4.35
CA ALA A 45 -19.38 -2.55 4.40
C ALA A 45 -20.57 -3.13 3.61
N ASP A 46 -21.75 -2.50 3.71
CA ASP A 46 -22.97 -2.98 3.05
C ASP A 46 -22.85 -2.86 1.52
N ILE A 47 -22.20 -1.82 1.03
CA ILE A 47 -21.91 -1.67 -0.40
C ILE A 47 -21.04 -2.83 -0.88
N VAL A 48 -19.94 -3.13 -0.16
CA VAL A 48 -19.05 -4.23 -0.52
C VAL A 48 -19.79 -5.58 -0.49
N LYS A 49 -20.61 -5.86 0.54
CA LYS A 49 -21.44 -7.08 0.63
C LYS A 49 -22.40 -7.23 -0.54
N ASN A 50 -22.98 -6.13 -1.00
CA ASN A 50 -23.85 -6.17 -2.17
C ASN A 50 -23.06 -6.46 -3.46
N MET A 51 -21.87 -5.85 -3.62
CA MET A 51 -21.01 -6.11 -4.76
C MET A 51 -20.42 -7.53 -4.75
N GLN A 52 -20.23 -8.16 -3.60
CA GLN A 52 -19.82 -9.57 -3.53
C GLN A 52 -20.84 -10.53 -4.16
N LYS A 53 -22.13 -10.17 -4.23
CA LYS A 53 -23.14 -10.94 -4.95
C LYS A 53 -22.94 -10.88 -6.46
N GLU A 54 -22.39 -9.78 -6.97
CA GLU A 54 -22.06 -9.56 -8.38
C GLU A 54 -20.71 -10.24 -8.74
N PHE A 55 -19.75 -10.23 -7.79
CA PHE A 55 -18.38 -10.75 -7.99
C PHE A 55 -17.99 -11.81 -6.93
N PRO A 56 -18.72 -12.93 -6.80
CA PRO A 56 -18.58 -13.85 -5.67
C PRO A 56 -17.20 -14.52 -5.59
N GLU A 57 -16.53 -14.76 -6.73
CA GLU A 57 -15.24 -15.47 -6.79
C GLU A 57 -14.03 -14.53 -6.70
N SER A 58 -14.21 -13.20 -6.89
CA SER A 58 -13.09 -12.27 -7.07
C SER A 58 -13.11 -11.08 -6.11
N LEU A 59 -14.23 -10.80 -5.44
CA LEU A 59 -14.34 -9.77 -4.41
C LEU A 59 -14.43 -10.40 -3.02
N HIS A 60 -13.40 -10.18 -2.23
CA HIS A 60 -13.32 -10.68 -0.85
C HIS A 60 -13.36 -9.52 0.13
N MET A 61 -13.83 -9.76 1.35
CA MET A 61 -13.84 -8.76 2.42
C MET A 61 -13.49 -9.42 3.77
N ILE A 62 -12.69 -8.71 4.56
CA ILE A 62 -12.45 -9.01 5.97
C ILE A 62 -12.94 -7.80 6.77
N GLU A 63 -13.97 -8.01 7.59
CA GLU A 63 -14.48 -7.00 8.52
C GLU A 63 -13.70 -7.07 9.83
N ARG A 64 -13.18 -5.92 10.28
CA ARG A 64 -12.50 -5.77 11.56
C ARG A 64 -13.36 -5.00 12.55
N LYS A 65 -13.09 -5.16 13.85
CA LYS A 65 -13.93 -4.56 14.91
C LYS A 65 -13.81 -3.04 15.04
N GLY A 66 -13.04 -2.37 14.18
CA GLY A 66 -12.86 -0.91 14.20
C GLY A 66 -11.53 -0.48 13.58
N LYS A 67 -11.28 0.83 13.58
CA LYS A 67 -10.07 1.45 13.01
C LYS A 67 -8.82 1.10 13.81
N LEU A 68 -8.15 0.01 13.44
CA LEU A 68 -6.94 -0.49 14.09
C LEU A 68 -5.63 0.04 13.47
N GLY A 69 -5.75 0.85 12.42
CA GLY A 69 -4.64 1.49 11.72
C GLY A 69 -4.25 0.79 10.41
N LEU A 70 -3.76 1.60 9.45
CA LEU A 70 -3.49 1.21 8.07
C LEU A 70 -2.51 0.02 7.97
N GLY A 71 -1.40 0.07 8.73
CA GLY A 71 -0.40 -1.00 8.70
C GLY A 71 -0.96 -2.36 9.12
N THR A 72 -1.81 -2.39 10.14
CA THR A 72 -2.44 -3.64 10.58
C THR A 72 -3.48 -4.15 9.57
N ALA A 73 -4.14 -3.25 8.81
CA ALA A 73 -5.03 -3.64 7.73
C ALA A 73 -4.25 -4.35 6.63
N TYR A 74 -3.14 -3.77 6.17
CA TYR A 74 -2.30 -4.41 5.17
C TYR A 74 -1.69 -5.73 5.66
N ILE A 75 -1.22 -5.82 6.91
CA ILE A 75 -0.70 -7.08 7.47
C ILE A 75 -1.77 -8.16 7.45
N THR A 76 -3.01 -7.84 7.81
CA THR A 76 -4.14 -8.77 7.73
C THR A 76 -4.35 -9.24 6.29
N GLY A 77 -4.39 -8.30 5.35
CA GLY A 77 -4.54 -8.58 3.92
C GLY A 77 -3.39 -9.40 3.35
N PHE A 78 -2.14 -9.11 3.73
CA PHE A 78 -0.95 -9.86 3.29
C PHE A 78 -1.01 -11.32 3.74
N LYS A 79 -1.29 -11.56 5.02
CA LYS A 79 -1.41 -12.93 5.55
C LYS A 79 -2.49 -13.70 4.81
N TRP A 80 -3.68 -13.12 4.68
CA TRP A 80 -4.78 -13.73 3.95
C TRP A 80 -4.41 -14.02 2.49
N SER A 81 -3.74 -13.08 1.82
CA SER A 81 -3.35 -13.23 0.41
C SER A 81 -2.33 -14.35 0.20
N VAL A 82 -1.34 -14.46 1.10
CA VAL A 82 -0.34 -15.54 1.10
C VAL A 82 -1.02 -16.89 1.36
N ASP A 83 -1.88 -16.98 2.38
CA ASP A 83 -2.58 -18.21 2.76
C ASP A 83 -3.55 -18.69 1.66
N ASN A 84 -4.11 -17.75 0.86
CA ASN A 84 -4.98 -18.06 -0.27
C ASN A 84 -4.22 -18.23 -1.59
N GLY A 85 -2.90 -18.25 -1.58
CA GLY A 85 -2.08 -18.61 -2.73
C GLY A 85 -2.01 -17.57 -3.85
N TYR A 86 -2.10 -16.26 -3.54
CA TYR A 86 -1.88 -15.20 -4.53
C TYR A 86 -0.40 -15.01 -4.81
N ASP A 87 -0.03 -14.80 -6.08
CA ASP A 87 1.34 -14.65 -6.54
C ASP A 87 1.82 -13.20 -6.49
N TYR A 88 0.90 -12.26 -6.76
CA TYR A 88 1.14 -10.82 -6.75
C TYR A 88 0.11 -10.12 -5.90
N ILE A 89 0.59 -9.38 -4.90
CA ILE A 89 -0.22 -8.74 -3.88
C ILE A 89 0.00 -7.23 -3.93
N PHE A 90 -1.08 -6.48 -4.15
CA PHE A 90 -1.02 -5.03 -4.28
C PHE A 90 -1.54 -4.34 -3.03
N GLU A 91 -0.94 -3.18 -2.71
CA GLU A 91 -1.49 -2.19 -1.81
C GLU A 91 -2.06 -1.03 -2.64
N MET A 92 -3.29 -0.62 -2.39
CA MET A 92 -3.93 0.52 -3.05
C MET A 92 -4.95 1.18 -2.12
N ASP A 93 -4.99 2.52 -2.09
CA ASP A 93 -5.98 3.27 -1.34
C ASP A 93 -7.32 3.36 -2.10
N ALA A 94 -8.44 3.56 -1.39
CA ALA A 94 -9.78 3.59 -1.98
C ALA A 94 -10.16 4.93 -2.62
N ASP A 95 -9.42 6.00 -2.38
CA ASP A 95 -9.78 7.40 -2.64
C ASP A 95 -9.35 7.96 -4.01
N PHE A 96 -8.98 7.08 -4.94
CA PHE A 96 -8.47 7.43 -6.27
C PHE A 96 -7.19 8.27 -6.29
N SER A 97 -6.51 8.48 -5.16
CA SER A 97 -5.17 9.09 -5.17
C SER A 97 -4.14 8.22 -5.91
N HIS A 98 -4.40 6.92 -5.95
CA HIS A 98 -3.71 5.94 -6.79
C HIS A 98 -4.59 5.61 -8.01
N ASN A 99 -4.09 5.88 -9.20
CA ASN A 99 -4.81 5.54 -10.43
C ASN A 99 -4.83 4.02 -10.65
N PRO A 100 -6.01 3.36 -10.71
CA PRO A 100 -6.09 1.92 -10.96
C PRO A 100 -5.38 1.48 -12.25
N ASN A 101 -5.32 2.32 -13.27
CA ASN A 101 -4.62 2.01 -14.52
C ASN A 101 -3.10 1.83 -14.37
N ASP A 102 -2.53 2.18 -13.22
CA ASP A 102 -1.13 1.90 -12.90
C ASP A 102 -0.91 0.50 -12.30
N VAL A 103 -1.96 -0.21 -11.88
CA VAL A 103 -1.88 -1.59 -11.36
C VAL A 103 -1.20 -2.54 -12.36
N PRO A 104 -1.57 -2.57 -13.65
CA PRO A 104 -0.89 -3.41 -14.64
C PRO A 104 0.59 -3.04 -14.83
N ARG A 105 0.97 -1.77 -14.68
CA ARG A 105 2.36 -1.30 -14.80
C ARG A 105 3.22 -1.81 -13.64
N LEU A 106 2.68 -1.79 -12.42
CA LEU A 106 3.34 -2.36 -11.24
C LEU A 106 3.49 -3.89 -11.38
N TYR A 107 2.45 -4.56 -11.86
CA TYR A 107 2.51 -5.98 -12.15
C TYR A 107 3.60 -6.30 -13.18
N GLN A 108 3.66 -5.55 -14.29
CA GLN A 108 4.67 -5.75 -15.32
C GLN A 108 6.09 -5.57 -14.78
N ALA A 109 6.33 -4.55 -13.96
CA ALA A 109 7.63 -4.37 -13.31
C ALA A 109 8.05 -5.59 -12.47
N CYS A 110 7.09 -6.25 -11.78
CA CYS A 110 7.36 -7.49 -11.08
C CYS A 110 7.60 -8.67 -12.02
N LYS A 111 6.89 -8.74 -13.16
CA LYS A 111 7.15 -9.75 -14.21
C LYS A 111 8.54 -9.60 -14.82
N ASP A 112 9.00 -8.36 -14.97
CA ASP A 112 10.33 -8.01 -15.52
C ASP A 112 11.46 -8.21 -14.50
N GLY A 113 11.13 -8.76 -13.32
CA GLY A 113 12.10 -9.25 -12.35
C GLY A 113 12.28 -8.39 -11.10
N ALA A 114 11.41 -7.41 -10.82
CA ALA A 114 11.33 -6.81 -9.50
C ALA A 114 10.61 -7.76 -8.52
N ASP A 115 11.03 -7.75 -7.26
CA ASP A 115 10.33 -8.47 -6.19
C ASP A 115 9.30 -7.55 -5.51
N LEU A 116 9.56 -6.24 -5.54
CA LEU A 116 8.67 -5.18 -5.10
C LEU A 116 8.67 -4.06 -6.13
N ALA A 117 7.52 -3.77 -6.72
CA ALA A 117 7.29 -2.58 -7.54
C ALA A 117 6.58 -1.50 -6.72
N ILE A 118 7.05 -0.25 -6.80
CA ILE A 118 6.52 0.90 -6.05
C ILE A 118 6.02 1.94 -7.05
N GLY A 119 4.76 2.36 -6.93
CA GLY A 119 4.25 3.55 -7.61
C GLY A 119 4.87 4.79 -6.97
N SER A 120 5.83 5.40 -7.64
CA SER A 120 6.67 6.47 -7.09
C SER A 120 6.28 7.83 -7.65
N ARG A 121 6.13 8.80 -6.74
CA ARG A 121 5.90 10.21 -7.05
C ARG A 121 7.20 10.96 -7.34
N TYR A 122 8.37 10.33 -7.07
CA TYR A 122 9.66 11.04 -7.02
C TYR A 122 10.77 10.42 -7.87
N CYS A 123 10.60 9.24 -8.45
CA CYS A 123 11.67 8.58 -9.21
C CYS A 123 11.96 9.24 -10.57
N ASN A 124 11.03 10.03 -11.10
CA ASN A 124 11.18 10.78 -12.35
C ASN A 124 10.75 12.24 -12.19
N GLY A 125 11.31 12.92 -11.19
CA GLY A 125 10.86 14.25 -10.77
C GLY A 125 9.70 14.20 -9.78
N ILE A 126 9.03 15.34 -9.54
CA ILE A 126 7.90 15.45 -8.61
C ILE A 126 6.60 15.36 -9.40
N SER A 127 5.83 14.30 -9.19
CA SER A 127 4.59 14.00 -9.93
C SER A 127 3.39 13.94 -8.97
N VAL A 128 3.01 15.11 -8.44
CA VAL A 128 1.83 15.28 -7.57
C VAL A 128 0.93 16.40 -8.08
N ILE A 129 -0.38 16.21 -8.00
CA ILE A 129 -1.39 17.19 -8.43
C ILE A 129 -2.23 17.61 -7.23
N ASN A 130 -2.57 18.89 -7.15
CA ASN A 130 -3.42 19.53 -6.14
C ASN A 130 -2.84 19.49 -4.69
N TRP A 131 -1.54 19.25 -4.52
CA TRP A 131 -0.93 19.38 -3.20
C TRP A 131 -0.47 20.82 -2.92
N PRO A 132 -0.70 21.34 -1.71
CA PRO A 132 -0.04 22.55 -1.25
C PRO A 132 1.48 22.40 -1.31
N ILE A 133 2.20 23.43 -1.77
CA ILE A 133 3.65 23.37 -1.96
C ILE A 133 4.40 22.94 -0.69
N GLY A 134 3.95 23.37 0.49
CA GLY A 134 4.54 22.94 1.77
C GLY A 134 4.44 21.43 2.00
N ARG A 135 3.34 20.79 1.59
CA ARG A 135 3.18 19.32 1.67
C ARG A 135 4.11 18.60 0.69
N VAL A 136 4.30 19.16 -0.51
CA VAL A 136 5.25 18.63 -1.51
C VAL A 136 6.65 18.64 -0.95
N ILE A 137 7.12 19.79 -0.47
CA ILE A 137 8.45 19.99 0.10
C ILE A 137 8.66 19.02 1.28
N MET A 138 7.74 18.99 2.22
CA MET A 138 7.83 18.13 3.41
C MET A 138 7.89 16.64 3.05
N SER A 139 7.03 16.17 2.14
CA SER A 139 7.01 14.76 1.71
C SER A 139 8.27 14.36 0.96
N TYR A 140 8.77 15.24 0.09
CA TYR A 140 10.01 15.00 -0.66
C TYR A 140 11.22 14.90 0.28
N TYR A 141 11.39 15.88 1.19
CA TYR A 141 12.51 15.86 2.13
C TYR A 141 12.40 14.78 3.18
N ALA A 142 11.18 14.37 3.57
CA ALA A 142 10.99 13.18 4.40
C ALA A 142 11.54 11.93 3.69
N SER A 143 11.29 11.78 2.40
CA SER A 143 11.85 10.67 1.62
C SER A 143 13.37 10.76 1.48
N VAL A 144 13.93 11.97 1.30
CA VAL A 144 15.40 12.20 1.29
C VAL A 144 16.02 11.78 2.62
N TYR A 145 15.44 12.22 3.74
CA TYR A 145 15.89 11.84 5.08
C TYR A 145 15.90 10.31 5.27
N VAL A 146 14.78 9.67 4.99
CA VAL A 146 14.63 8.21 5.18
C VAL A 146 15.64 7.44 4.35
N ARG A 147 15.77 7.74 3.05
CA ARG A 147 16.71 7.03 2.17
C ARG A 147 18.15 7.24 2.58
N THR A 148 18.52 8.44 3.07
CA THR A 148 19.87 8.75 3.54
C THR A 148 20.18 8.00 4.84
N VAL A 149 19.30 8.07 5.83
CA VAL A 149 19.48 7.38 7.12
C VAL A 149 19.53 5.86 6.94
N LEU A 150 18.61 5.30 6.17
CA LEU A 150 18.52 3.85 5.99
C LEU A 150 19.48 3.30 4.93
N GLY A 151 20.04 4.15 4.07
CA GLY A 151 20.91 3.75 2.97
C GLY A 151 20.17 3.02 1.85
N MET A 152 18.88 3.32 1.65
CA MET A 152 18.07 2.72 0.58
C MET A 152 18.16 3.53 -0.71
N LYS A 153 18.20 2.83 -1.85
CA LYS A 153 18.10 3.45 -3.19
C LYS A 153 16.63 3.52 -3.65
N VAL A 154 15.75 4.08 -2.82
CA VAL A 154 14.32 4.28 -3.11
C VAL A 154 14.01 5.76 -2.97
N TYR A 155 13.48 6.39 -4.02
CA TYR A 155 13.18 7.83 -4.03
C TYR A 155 11.90 8.14 -3.25
N ASP A 156 10.85 7.31 -3.37
CA ASP A 156 9.60 7.49 -2.66
C ASP A 156 9.44 6.48 -1.52
N THR A 157 10.02 6.84 -0.37
CA THR A 157 10.03 5.94 0.78
C THR A 157 8.67 5.84 1.49
N THR A 158 7.77 6.79 1.27
CA THR A 158 6.45 6.85 1.91
C THR A 158 5.29 6.41 1.02
N ALA A 159 5.56 6.06 -0.26
CA ALA A 159 4.52 5.59 -1.18
C ALA A 159 3.74 4.39 -0.62
N GLY A 160 2.41 4.43 -0.74
CA GLY A 160 1.49 3.36 -0.35
C GLY A 160 1.13 2.40 -1.48
N PHE A 161 1.26 2.83 -2.72
CA PHE A 161 0.89 2.06 -3.90
C PHE A 161 2.02 1.12 -4.32
N LYS A 162 1.81 -0.19 -4.21
CA LYS A 162 2.88 -1.18 -4.41
C LYS A 162 2.33 -2.51 -4.94
N CYS A 163 3.21 -3.29 -5.56
CA CYS A 163 3.00 -4.70 -5.90
C CYS A 163 4.14 -5.53 -5.33
N TYR A 164 3.82 -6.52 -4.53
CA TYR A 164 4.77 -7.51 -4.01
C TYR A 164 4.62 -8.83 -4.74
N ARG A 165 5.74 -9.49 -5.02
CA ARG A 165 5.73 -10.93 -5.25
C ARG A 165 5.51 -11.64 -3.91
N ARG A 166 4.75 -12.75 -3.90
CA ARG A 166 4.42 -13.54 -2.70
C ARG A 166 5.64 -13.82 -1.82
N GLN A 167 6.75 -14.25 -2.41
CA GLN A 167 7.98 -14.62 -1.70
C GLN A 167 8.50 -13.52 -0.77
N VAL A 168 8.29 -12.23 -1.10
CA VAL A 168 8.69 -11.10 -0.25
C VAL A 168 7.90 -11.14 1.05
N LEU A 169 6.59 -11.30 0.96
CA LEU A 169 5.68 -11.31 2.11
C LEU A 169 5.82 -12.57 2.96
N GLU A 170 6.15 -13.70 2.35
CA GLU A 170 6.47 -14.95 3.05
C GLU A 170 7.79 -14.83 3.84
N THR A 171 8.76 -14.09 3.29
CA THR A 171 10.09 -13.94 3.91
C THR A 171 10.10 -12.89 5.02
N ILE A 172 9.32 -11.82 4.91
CA ILE A 172 9.20 -10.80 5.95
C ILE A 172 8.41 -11.37 7.14
N ASP A 173 8.96 -11.23 8.35
CA ASP A 173 8.24 -11.54 9.59
C ASP A 173 7.22 -10.41 9.85
N LEU A 174 6.01 -10.55 9.28
CA LEU A 174 4.94 -9.55 9.35
C LEU A 174 4.49 -9.27 10.79
N ASP A 175 4.65 -10.22 11.72
CA ASP A 175 4.31 -10.04 13.12
C ASP A 175 5.30 -9.12 13.87
N LYS A 176 6.49 -8.93 13.32
CA LYS A 176 7.52 -8.03 13.86
C LYS A 176 7.50 -6.63 13.26
N VAL A 177 6.63 -6.35 12.32
CA VAL A 177 6.42 -4.99 11.78
C VAL A 177 5.73 -4.15 12.86
N LYS A 178 6.37 -3.05 13.28
CA LYS A 178 5.93 -2.27 14.45
C LYS A 178 5.49 -0.85 14.12
N MET A 179 6.02 -0.28 13.03
CA MET A 179 5.72 1.10 12.67
C MET A 179 4.30 1.22 12.15
N LYS A 180 3.66 2.37 12.45
CA LYS A 180 2.29 2.69 12.05
C LYS A 180 2.26 3.77 10.98
N GLY A 181 1.11 3.97 10.37
CA GLY A 181 0.91 5.03 9.37
C GLY A 181 1.95 4.98 8.25
N TYR A 182 2.58 6.12 7.95
CA TYR A 182 3.65 6.20 6.94
C TYR A 182 4.91 5.40 7.32
N GLY A 183 5.17 5.24 8.62
CA GLY A 183 6.28 4.42 9.11
C GLY A 183 6.15 2.97 8.65
N PHE A 184 4.94 2.41 8.63
CA PHE A 184 4.68 1.08 8.09
C PHE A 184 5.19 0.95 6.65
N GLN A 185 4.91 1.93 5.80
CA GLN A 185 5.35 1.93 4.41
C GLN A 185 6.88 1.96 4.27
N ILE A 186 7.55 2.69 5.18
CA ILE A 186 9.01 2.76 5.25
C ILE A 186 9.59 1.41 5.72
N GLU A 187 9.02 0.85 6.79
CA GLU A 187 9.49 -0.42 7.38
C GLU A 187 9.37 -1.58 6.39
N MET A 188 8.27 -1.69 5.67
CA MET A 188 8.07 -2.73 4.66
C MET A 188 9.11 -2.64 3.52
N LYS A 189 9.35 -1.43 2.98
CA LYS A 189 10.38 -1.23 1.94
C LYS A 189 11.78 -1.52 2.47
N TYR A 190 12.10 -1.07 3.69
CA TYR A 190 13.40 -1.33 4.30
C TYR A 190 13.62 -2.81 4.59
N SER A 191 12.60 -3.52 5.06
CA SER A 191 12.66 -4.97 5.26
C SER A 191 12.90 -5.70 3.95
N THR A 192 12.18 -5.35 2.89
CA THR A 192 12.39 -5.88 1.54
C THR A 192 13.83 -5.64 1.06
N TYR A 193 14.32 -4.41 1.20
CA TYR A 193 15.69 -4.04 0.83
C TYR A 193 16.76 -4.80 1.61
N LYS A 194 16.61 -4.89 2.95
CA LYS A 194 17.59 -5.58 3.83
C LYS A 194 17.62 -7.09 3.64
N LEU A 195 16.53 -7.67 3.18
CA LEU A 195 16.45 -9.10 2.84
C LEU A 195 16.98 -9.42 1.44
N GLY A 196 17.49 -8.40 0.70
CA GLY A 196 18.16 -8.57 -0.56
C GLY A 196 17.23 -8.64 -1.79
N PHE A 197 15.96 -8.34 -1.64
CA PHE A 197 14.99 -8.32 -2.72
C PHE A 197 15.17 -7.10 -3.63
N LYS A 198 14.88 -7.30 -4.92
CA LYS A 198 14.98 -6.26 -5.94
C LYS A 198 13.75 -5.35 -5.89
N ILE A 199 13.98 -4.06 -5.61
CA ILE A 199 12.95 -3.02 -5.61
C ILE A 199 13.06 -2.21 -6.89
N GLN A 200 11.91 -1.96 -7.54
CA GLN A 200 11.81 -1.08 -8.71
C GLN A 200 10.74 -0.01 -8.47
N GLU A 201 11.06 1.23 -8.81
CA GLU A 201 10.09 2.33 -8.80
C GLU A 201 9.52 2.52 -10.21
N VAL A 202 8.20 2.66 -10.26
CA VAL A 202 7.41 2.94 -11.47
C VAL A 202 6.86 4.36 -11.31
N PRO A 203 7.16 5.31 -12.20
CA PRO A 203 6.64 6.67 -12.06
C PRO A 203 5.12 6.68 -12.20
N ILE A 204 4.45 7.31 -11.23
CA ILE A 204 3.00 7.54 -11.23
C ILE A 204 2.70 9.01 -11.03
N ILE A 205 1.49 9.42 -11.39
CA ILE A 205 0.93 10.73 -11.03
C ILE A 205 0.01 10.52 -9.84
N PHE A 206 0.33 11.16 -8.72
CA PHE A 206 -0.50 11.13 -7.53
C PHE A 206 -1.43 12.36 -7.52
N VAL A 207 -2.73 12.13 -7.50
CA VAL A 207 -3.73 13.20 -7.42
C VAL A 207 -4.25 13.27 -5.98
N ASP A 208 -4.34 14.47 -5.40
CA ASP A 208 -4.96 14.57 -4.07
C ASP A 208 -6.44 14.17 -4.16
N ARG A 209 -6.94 13.54 -3.13
CA ARG A 209 -8.34 13.13 -3.08
C ARG A 209 -9.27 14.32 -3.32
N THR A 210 -10.32 14.10 -4.07
CA THR A 210 -11.36 15.11 -4.33
C THR A 210 -12.50 15.04 -3.32
N GLU A 211 -12.70 13.88 -2.70
CA GLU A 211 -13.76 13.61 -1.72
C GLU A 211 -13.16 13.04 -0.42
N GLY A 212 -13.82 13.30 0.70
CA GLY A 212 -13.38 12.87 2.03
C GLY A 212 -12.38 13.80 2.73
N THR A 213 -12.17 13.60 4.03
CA THR A 213 -11.25 14.40 4.85
C THR A 213 -9.92 13.71 5.06
N SER A 214 -8.83 14.47 5.01
CA SER A 214 -7.49 13.95 5.32
C SER A 214 -7.41 13.51 6.78
N LYS A 215 -7.06 12.27 7.02
CA LYS A 215 -6.98 11.65 8.36
C LYS A 215 -5.58 11.80 8.99
N MET A 216 -4.77 12.78 8.52
CA MET A 216 -3.41 13.02 9.03
C MET A 216 -3.43 13.80 10.36
N SER A 217 -2.70 13.30 11.36
CA SER A 217 -2.41 14.03 12.59
C SER A 217 -0.97 14.53 12.62
N SER A 218 -0.74 15.69 13.23
CA SER A 218 0.59 16.35 13.31
C SER A 218 1.66 15.53 14.07
N GLY A 219 1.26 14.60 14.94
CA GLY A 219 2.18 13.74 15.70
C GLY A 219 2.90 12.66 14.89
N ILE A 220 2.39 12.33 13.69
CA ILE A 220 2.93 11.25 12.84
C ILE A 220 4.37 11.51 12.40
N PHE A 221 4.76 12.77 12.23
CA PHE A 221 6.12 13.11 11.77
C PHE A 221 7.20 12.85 12.83
N GLY A 222 6.95 13.19 14.09
CA GLY A 222 7.90 12.94 15.18
C GLY A 222 8.10 11.45 15.42
N GLU A 223 7.00 10.68 15.43
CA GLU A 223 7.04 9.23 15.57
C GLU A 223 7.79 8.56 14.41
N ALA A 224 7.57 9.02 13.17
CA ALA A 224 8.27 8.52 12.01
C ALA A 224 9.77 8.84 12.05
N PHE A 225 10.16 10.04 12.50
CA PHE A 225 11.57 10.44 12.59
C PHE A 225 12.38 9.52 13.51
N TRP A 226 11.94 9.35 14.76
CA TRP A 226 12.61 8.46 15.72
C TRP A 226 12.46 6.98 15.35
N GLY A 227 11.33 6.61 14.76
CA GLY A 227 11.08 5.26 14.26
C GLY A 227 12.10 4.84 13.20
N VAL A 228 12.49 5.74 12.29
CA VAL A 228 13.50 5.48 11.26
C VAL A 228 14.89 5.24 11.86
N MET A 229 15.28 5.99 12.89
CA MET A 229 16.54 5.77 13.59
C MET A 229 16.55 4.40 14.30
N GLY A 230 15.45 4.06 14.98
CA GLY A 230 15.30 2.74 15.60
C GLY A 230 15.30 1.60 14.57
N LEU A 231 14.69 1.82 13.42
CA LEU A 231 14.66 0.86 12.31
C LEU A 231 16.06 0.59 11.75
N LYS A 232 16.91 1.62 11.64
CA LYS A 232 18.30 1.50 11.20
C LYS A 232 19.12 0.54 12.07
N MET A 233 18.90 0.57 13.39
CA MET A 233 19.61 -0.25 14.36
C MET A 233 19.04 -1.66 14.48
N ARG A 234 17.84 -1.90 13.97
CA ARG A 234 17.17 -3.19 14.09
C ARG A 234 17.73 -4.21 13.09
N LYS A 235 18.10 -5.39 13.59
CA LYS A 235 18.47 -6.52 12.74
C LYS A 235 17.21 -7.12 12.10
N ILE A 236 17.04 -6.93 10.81
CA ILE A 236 15.98 -7.56 10.04
C ILE A 236 16.46 -8.94 9.60
N LYS A 237 15.69 -9.96 9.95
CA LYS A 237 15.96 -11.35 9.60
C LYS A 237 14.74 -11.93 8.88
N PRO A 238 14.94 -12.91 7.98
CA PRO A 238 13.81 -13.61 7.37
C PRO A 238 12.95 -14.31 8.45
N ARG A 239 11.70 -14.53 8.13
CA ARG A 239 10.79 -15.37 8.91
C ARG A 239 11.40 -16.77 8.98
N LYS A 240 11.40 -17.37 10.19
CA LYS A 240 11.86 -18.76 10.39
C LYS A 240 10.80 -19.75 9.92
#